data_5349291358c30c388623c4df4be66eb9
#
_entry.id   5349291358c30c388623c4df4be66eb9
#
_cell.length_a   1.000
_cell.length_b   1.000
_cell.length_c   1.000
_cell.angle_alpha   90.00
_cell.angle_beta   90.00
_cell.angle_gamma   90.00
#
_symmetry.space_group_name_H-M   'P 1'
#
loop_
_entity.id
_entity.type
_entity.pdbx_description
1 polymer ?
#
loop_
_entity_poly.entity_id
_entity_poly.type
_entity_poly.pdbx_seq_one_letter_code
_entity_poly.pdbx_strand_id
1 'polypeptide(L)'
;MSGLSDKIKNAHDAAEAVDIAESAIIDQIKSSHDVFKDIEWPGIPGVTVRMRLLTVSEARQAKVDNQQEFKRDGIEIGMQNLADYREQEAVHGMWRAFSDPATGKPVFNSAEHMRTLCTNDELKALCDAYNAFSDENDPNLEKLSDEELEQLKDIIKKKPDQIRLKVLSLPVAWKLLRILVAPQKN
;
A
#
# COMPACT_ATOMS: atom_id res chain seq x y z
N MET A 1 -15.87 45.75 -29.28
CA MET A 1 -14.86 45.57 -28.20
C MET A 1 -15.20 44.41 -27.21
N SER A 2 -16.08 43.46 -27.60
CA SER A 2 -16.52 42.34 -26.72
C SER A 2 -15.58 41.14 -26.70
N GLY A 3 -14.72 40.95 -27.67
CA GLY A 3 -13.98 39.70 -27.85
C GLY A 3 -12.82 39.41 -26.84
N LEU A 4 -12.29 40.40 -26.13
CA LEU A 4 -11.20 40.18 -25.17
C LEU A 4 -11.74 39.72 -23.81
N SER A 5 -12.85 40.32 -23.37
CA SER A 5 -13.54 39.95 -22.13
C SER A 5 -14.05 38.51 -22.18
N ASP A 6 -14.62 38.11 -23.33
CA ASP A 6 -15.13 36.72 -23.53
C ASP A 6 -14.00 35.71 -23.58
N LYS A 7 -12.84 36.05 -24.15
CA LYS A 7 -11.64 35.17 -24.14
C LYS A 7 -11.05 34.98 -22.74
N ILE A 8 -11.02 36.06 -21.92
CA ILE A 8 -10.53 35.98 -20.54
C ILE A 8 -11.49 35.14 -19.69
N LYS A 9 -12.80 35.32 -19.85
CA LYS A 9 -13.80 34.52 -19.15
C LYS A 9 -13.71 33.04 -19.51
N ASN A 10 -13.62 32.74 -20.81
CA ASN A 10 -13.48 31.34 -21.25
C ASN A 10 -12.18 30.69 -20.78
N ALA A 11 -11.07 31.45 -20.67
CA ALA A 11 -9.82 30.97 -20.12
C ALA A 11 -9.91 30.70 -18.60
N HIS A 12 -10.64 31.54 -17.88
CA HIS A 12 -10.88 31.40 -16.44
C HIS A 12 -11.77 30.17 -16.17
N ASP A 13 -12.88 30.06 -16.89
CA ASP A 13 -13.81 28.93 -16.78
C ASP A 13 -13.12 27.59 -17.14
N ALA A 14 -12.20 27.59 -18.11
CA ALA A 14 -11.41 26.43 -18.48
C ALA A 14 -10.37 26.06 -17.39
N ALA A 15 -9.71 27.04 -16.76
CA ALA A 15 -8.77 26.82 -15.67
C ALA A 15 -9.50 26.27 -14.42
N GLU A 16 -10.66 26.83 -14.09
CA GLU A 16 -11.48 26.33 -12.96
C GLU A 16 -11.98 24.92 -13.21
N ALA A 17 -12.35 24.58 -14.44
CA ALA A 17 -12.76 23.22 -14.81
C ALA A 17 -11.61 22.20 -14.72
N VAL A 18 -10.36 22.62 -15.02
CA VAL A 18 -9.17 21.79 -14.86
C VAL A 18 -8.87 21.56 -13.37
N ASP A 19 -8.91 22.57 -12.53
CA ASP A 19 -8.72 22.47 -11.09
C ASP A 19 -9.75 21.54 -10.43
N ILE A 20 -11.02 21.62 -10.85
CA ILE A 20 -12.10 20.74 -10.36
C ILE A 20 -11.85 19.30 -10.80
N ALA A 21 -11.41 19.07 -12.04
CA ALA A 21 -11.11 17.74 -12.56
C ALA A 21 -9.89 17.13 -11.85
N GLU A 22 -8.83 17.89 -11.61
CA GLU A 22 -7.68 17.45 -10.82
C GLU A 22 -8.06 17.08 -9.38
N SER A 23 -8.89 17.90 -8.73
CA SER A 23 -9.40 17.64 -7.39
C SER A 23 -10.21 16.34 -7.35
N ALA A 24 -11.10 16.12 -8.30
CA ALA A 24 -11.91 14.89 -8.37
C ALA A 24 -11.05 13.64 -8.60
N ILE A 25 -10.01 13.71 -9.43
CA ILE A 25 -9.06 12.62 -9.64
C ILE A 25 -8.27 12.33 -8.37
N ILE A 26 -7.78 13.37 -7.69
CA ILE A 26 -7.05 13.22 -6.43
C ILE A 26 -7.93 12.58 -5.35
N ASP A 27 -9.19 13.01 -5.22
CA ASP A 27 -10.13 12.45 -4.26
C ASP A 27 -10.48 11.00 -4.59
N GLN A 28 -10.59 10.66 -5.86
CA GLN A 28 -10.79 9.29 -6.32
C GLN A 28 -9.57 8.40 -6.04
N ILE A 29 -8.35 8.93 -6.23
CA ILE A 29 -7.10 8.26 -5.86
C ILE A 29 -7.05 8.04 -4.35
N LYS A 30 -7.35 9.06 -3.53
CA LYS A 30 -7.37 8.95 -2.06
C LYS A 30 -8.38 7.89 -1.61
N SER A 31 -9.62 7.95 -2.08
CA SER A 31 -10.66 6.97 -1.73
C SER A 31 -10.30 5.55 -2.18
N SER A 32 -9.51 5.42 -3.24
CA SER A 32 -9.02 4.12 -3.71
C SER A 32 -7.94 3.52 -2.81
N HIS A 33 -7.29 4.32 -1.97
CA HIS A 33 -6.29 3.88 -1.00
C HIS A 33 -6.87 3.62 0.39
N ASP A 34 -8.14 3.99 0.64
CA ASP A 34 -8.86 3.74 1.89
C ASP A 34 -9.37 2.28 1.95
N VAL A 35 -8.42 1.35 1.79
CA VAL A 35 -8.69 -0.07 1.99
C VAL A 35 -8.32 -0.43 3.42
N PHE A 36 -9.32 -0.89 4.17
CA PHE A 36 -9.18 -1.27 5.58
C PHE A 36 -9.59 -2.73 5.78
N LYS A 37 -8.98 -3.39 6.76
CA LYS A 37 -9.37 -4.71 7.24
C LYS A 37 -9.31 -4.73 8.75
N ASP A 38 -10.43 -5.07 9.37
CA ASP A 38 -10.50 -5.25 10.82
C ASP A 38 -10.06 -6.68 11.13
N ILE A 39 -9.13 -6.85 12.07
CA ILE A 39 -8.62 -8.14 12.54
C ILE A 39 -8.72 -8.23 14.05
N GLU A 40 -8.90 -9.43 14.55
CA GLU A 40 -8.81 -9.69 15.99
C GLU A 40 -7.36 -9.63 16.44
N TRP A 41 -7.13 -9.03 17.62
CA TRP A 41 -5.78 -8.96 18.19
C TRP A 41 -5.24 -10.35 18.49
N PRO A 42 -4.03 -10.69 18.06
CA PRO A 42 -3.45 -12.00 18.33
C PRO A 42 -3.40 -12.31 19.84
N GLY A 43 -4.03 -13.41 20.24
CA GLY A 43 -4.02 -13.87 21.63
C GLY A 43 -4.97 -13.16 22.60
N ILE A 44 -5.73 -12.14 22.16
CA ILE A 44 -6.70 -11.43 23.01
C ILE A 44 -8.09 -11.46 22.35
N PRO A 45 -8.93 -12.44 22.66
CA PRO A 45 -10.26 -12.55 22.07
C PRO A 45 -11.13 -11.30 22.32
N GLY A 46 -11.84 -10.85 21.28
CA GLY A 46 -12.74 -9.71 21.35
C GLY A 46 -12.08 -8.34 21.23
N VAL A 47 -10.78 -8.27 21.18
CA VAL A 47 -10.05 -7.01 20.87
C VAL A 47 -9.79 -6.94 19.37
N THR A 48 -10.33 -5.93 18.72
CA THR A 48 -10.23 -5.74 17.27
C THR A 48 -9.39 -4.51 16.95
N VAL A 49 -8.53 -4.61 15.96
CA VAL A 49 -7.76 -3.49 15.40
C VAL A 49 -8.01 -3.40 13.91
N ARG A 50 -7.99 -2.18 13.40
CA ARG A 50 -8.12 -1.89 11.97
C ARG A 50 -6.76 -1.69 11.36
N MET A 51 -6.46 -2.43 10.31
CA MET A 51 -5.25 -2.22 9.52
C MET A 51 -5.57 -1.59 8.16
N ARG A 52 -4.64 -0.79 7.66
CA ARG A 52 -4.66 -0.17 6.34
C ARG A 52 -3.35 -0.36 5.61
N LEU A 53 -3.37 -0.25 4.30
CA LEU A 53 -2.12 -0.21 3.54
C LEU A 53 -1.35 1.08 3.82
N LEU A 54 -0.03 0.96 3.89
CA LEU A 54 0.86 2.13 3.98
C LEU A 54 0.91 2.85 2.63
N THR A 55 0.94 4.16 2.68
CA THR A 55 1.32 4.95 1.51
C THR A 55 2.79 4.76 1.18
N VAL A 56 3.18 5.06 -0.07
CA VAL A 56 4.59 5.02 -0.50
C VAL A 56 5.48 5.90 0.38
N SER A 57 4.95 7.06 0.81
CA SER A 57 5.66 7.99 1.70
C SER A 57 5.89 7.38 3.07
N GLU A 58 4.88 6.73 3.66
CA GLU A 58 4.99 6.08 4.97
C GLU A 58 5.93 4.87 4.93
N ALA A 59 5.85 4.05 3.89
CA ALA A 59 6.77 2.94 3.70
C ALA A 59 8.23 3.42 3.55
N ARG A 60 8.44 4.52 2.81
CA ARG A 60 9.76 5.16 2.72
C ARG A 60 10.22 5.71 4.06
N GLN A 61 9.33 6.37 4.81
CA GLN A 61 9.66 6.90 6.13
C GLN A 61 10.03 5.79 7.12
N ALA A 62 9.32 4.65 7.08
CA ALA A 62 9.67 3.48 7.89
C ALA A 62 11.11 3.00 7.66
N LYS A 63 11.55 2.96 6.39
CA LYS A 63 12.94 2.63 6.04
C LYS A 63 13.95 3.65 6.59
N VAL A 64 13.64 4.93 6.45
CA VAL A 64 14.51 6.01 6.95
C VAL A 64 14.62 5.93 8.47
N ASP A 65 13.52 5.75 9.18
CA ASP A 65 13.51 5.68 10.64
C ASP A 65 14.30 4.46 11.13
N ASN A 66 14.14 3.30 10.49
CA ASN A 66 14.90 2.10 10.79
C ASN A 66 16.41 2.31 10.57
N GLN A 67 16.81 2.92 9.45
CA GLN A 67 18.22 3.26 9.20
C GLN A 67 18.80 4.21 10.25
N GLN A 68 18.02 5.19 10.68
CA GLN A 68 18.45 6.14 11.70
C GLN A 68 18.61 5.47 13.07
N GLU A 69 17.72 4.52 13.40
CA GLU A 69 17.81 3.73 14.64
C GLU A 69 19.10 2.91 14.65
N PHE A 70 19.37 2.12 13.61
CA PHE A 70 20.60 1.34 13.50
C PHE A 70 21.86 2.22 13.57
N LYS A 71 21.84 3.38 12.89
CA LYS A 71 22.95 4.34 12.95
C LYS A 71 23.14 4.94 14.36
N ARG A 72 22.06 5.29 15.05
CA ARG A 72 22.09 5.80 16.42
C ARG A 72 22.70 4.78 17.38
N ASP A 73 22.36 3.52 17.19
CA ASP A 73 22.82 2.41 18.03
C ASP A 73 24.22 1.92 17.63
N GLY A 74 24.86 2.56 16.64
CA GLY A 74 26.21 2.24 16.16
C GLY A 74 26.31 0.91 15.43
N ILE A 75 25.17 0.38 14.94
CA ILE A 75 25.11 -0.90 14.25
C ILE A 75 25.25 -0.66 12.74
N GLU A 76 26.31 -1.21 12.15
CA GLU A 76 26.49 -1.21 10.71
C GLU A 76 25.63 -2.29 10.05
N ILE A 77 24.85 -1.89 9.02
CA ILE A 77 23.99 -2.81 8.29
C ILE A 77 24.82 -3.69 7.36
N GLY A 78 24.77 -5.00 7.58
CA GLY A 78 25.50 -6.00 6.83
C GLY A 78 24.73 -7.31 6.70
N MET A 79 25.30 -8.28 6.02
CA MET A 79 24.68 -9.60 5.83
C MET A 79 24.36 -10.33 7.14
N GLN A 80 25.17 -10.10 8.18
CA GLN A 80 25.05 -10.76 9.49
C GLN A 80 23.82 -10.29 10.28
N ASN A 81 23.30 -9.09 10.03
CA ASN A 81 22.13 -8.54 10.73
C ASN A 81 21.00 -8.11 9.78
N LEU A 82 21.03 -8.56 8.54
CA LEU A 82 20.01 -8.21 7.54
C LEU A 82 18.61 -8.72 7.93
N ALA A 83 18.54 -9.86 8.62
CA ALA A 83 17.26 -10.39 9.12
C ALA A 83 16.67 -9.46 10.17
N ASP A 84 17.45 -9.07 11.17
CA ASP A 84 17.05 -8.15 12.23
C ASP A 84 16.67 -6.78 11.65
N TYR A 85 17.45 -6.30 10.66
CA TYR A 85 17.15 -5.05 9.98
C TYR A 85 15.76 -5.07 9.31
N ARG A 86 15.41 -6.17 8.62
CA ARG A 86 14.11 -6.33 7.96
C ARG A 86 12.96 -6.45 8.95
N GLU A 87 13.18 -7.16 10.05
CA GLU A 87 12.19 -7.29 11.11
C GLU A 87 11.90 -5.92 11.75
N GLN A 88 12.93 -5.14 12.06
CA GLN A 88 12.77 -3.79 12.58
C GLN A 88 12.10 -2.85 11.57
N GLU A 89 12.44 -2.95 10.28
CA GLU A 89 11.76 -2.19 9.21
C GLU A 89 10.26 -2.50 9.18
N ALA A 90 9.87 -3.77 9.34
CA ALA A 90 8.46 -4.17 9.41
C ALA A 90 7.75 -3.53 10.61
N VAL A 91 8.37 -3.49 11.80
CA VAL A 91 7.81 -2.81 12.99
C VAL A 91 7.63 -1.31 12.74
N HIS A 92 8.62 -0.65 12.11
CA HIS A 92 8.51 0.75 11.72
C HIS A 92 7.40 1.04 10.71
N GLY A 93 7.06 0.08 9.87
CA GLY A 93 5.88 0.14 8.99
C GLY A 93 4.58 -0.08 9.76
N MET A 94 4.49 -1.19 10.48
CA MET A 94 3.26 -1.68 11.09
C MET A 94 2.64 -0.73 12.12
N TRP A 95 3.44 -0.08 12.98
CA TRP A 95 2.85 0.84 13.97
C TRP A 95 2.02 1.96 13.34
N ARG A 96 2.31 2.33 12.07
CA ARG A 96 1.56 3.32 11.28
C ARG A 96 0.31 2.75 10.65
N ALA A 97 0.27 1.44 10.45
CA ALA A 97 -0.79 0.75 9.73
C ALA A 97 -2.00 0.44 10.61
N PHE A 98 -1.83 0.41 11.95
CA PHE A 98 -2.88 -0.02 12.86
C PHE A 98 -3.58 1.14 13.55
N SER A 99 -4.92 1.09 13.56
CA SER A 99 -5.79 2.05 14.22
C SER A 99 -6.91 1.35 14.99
N ASP A 100 -7.48 2.05 15.94
CA ASP A 100 -8.72 1.63 16.62
C ASP A 100 -9.90 1.77 15.64
N PRO A 101 -10.66 0.70 15.38
CA PRO A 101 -11.77 0.72 14.43
C PRO A 101 -12.91 1.67 14.85
N ALA A 102 -13.09 1.92 16.16
CA ALA A 102 -14.14 2.79 16.69
C ALA A 102 -13.81 4.28 16.58
N THR A 103 -12.54 4.64 16.79
CA THR A 103 -12.11 6.04 16.87
C THR A 103 -11.29 6.49 15.67
N GLY A 104 -10.75 5.55 14.89
CA GLY A 104 -9.79 5.82 13.81
C GLY A 104 -8.41 6.30 14.29
N LYS A 105 -8.17 6.36 15.60
CA LYS A 105 -6.89 6.80 16.13
C LYS A 105 -5.84 5.70 16.02
N PRO A 106 -4.56 6.06 15.80
CA PRO A 106 -3.48 5.07 15.84
C PRO A 106 -3.45 4.31 17.16
N VAL A 107 -3.27 2.99 17.10
CA VAL A 107 -3.09 2.13 18.29
C VAL A 107 -1.72 2.39 18.93
N PHE A 108 -0.72 2.60 18.10
CA PHE A 108 0.66 2.85 18.52
C PHE A 108 1.09 4.27 18.17
N ASN A 109 1.93 4.86 19.02
CA ASN A 109 2.49 6.18 18.78
C ASN A 109 3.86 6.15 18.10
N SER A 110 4.54 5.00 18.15
CA SER A 110 5.88 4.79 17.60
C SER A 110 6.19 3.29 17.48
N ALA A 111 7.27 2.95 16.77
CA ALA A 111 7.82 1.60 16.74
C ALA A 111 8.22 1.11 18.14
N GLU A 112 8.83 1.96 18.95
CA GLU A 112 9.20 1.64 20.34
C GLU A 112 7.99 1.34 21.20
N HIS A 113 6.91 2.13 21.07
CA HIS A 113 5.65 1.87 21.78
C HIS A 113 5.07 0.51 21.38
N MET A 114 5.12 0.15 20.11
CA MET A 114 4.68 -1.15 19.63
C MET A 114 5.51 -2.30 20.22
N ARG A 115 6.85 -2.17 20.26
CA ARG A 115 7.76 -3.16 20.88
C ARG A 115 7.52 -3.33 22.37
N THR A 116 7.17 -2.26 23.07
CA THR A 116 6.91 -2.30 24.51
C THR A 116 5.61 -3.02 24.85
N LEU A 117 4.60 -2.94 23.96
CA LEU A 117 3.27 -3.49 24.23
C LEU A 117 3.09 -4.91 23.68
N CYS A 118 3.78 -5.25 22.57
CA CYS A 118 3.60 -6.53 21.89
C CYS A 118 4.66 -7.54 22.30
N THR A 119 4.27 -8.78 22.43
CA THR A 119 5.18 -9.93 22.46
C THR A 119 5.71 -10.23 21.04
N ASN A 120 6.78 -11.00 20.93
CA ASN A 120 7.32 -11.41 19.63
C ASN A 120 6.31 -12.19 18.79
N ASP A 121 5.50 -13.05 19.44
CA ASP A 121 4.48 -13.84 18.76
C ASP A 121 3.35 -12.96 18.22
N GLU A 122 2.93 -11.95 18.98
CA GLU A 122 1.94 -10.96 18.52
C GLU A 122 2.47 -10.12 17.37
N LEU A 123 3.72 -9.62 17.46
CA LEU A 123 4.37 -8.88 16.38
C LEU A 123 4.43 -9.70 15.10
N LYS A 124 4.81 -10.96 15.20
CA LYS A 124 4.86 -11.88 14.07
C LYS A 124 3.47 -12.10 13.46
N ALA A 125 2.47 -12.38 14.29
CA ALA A 125 1.11 -12.60 13.82
C ALA A 125 0.51 -11.35 13.14
N LEU A 126 0.76 -10.15 13.69
CA LEU A 126 0.37 -8.89 13.07
C LEU A 126 1.08 -8.65 11.74
N CYS A 127 2.38 -8.98 11.67
CA CYS A 127 3.17 -8.89 10.44
C CYS A 127 2.62 -9.82 9.35
N ASP A 128 2.35 -11.06 9.71
CA ASP A 128 1.79 -12.06 8.79
C ASP A 128 0.40 -11.63 8.29
N ALA A 129 -0.46 -11.12 9.18
CA ALA A 129 -1.78 -10.59 8.82
C ALA A 129 -1.68 -9.39 7.89
N TYR A 130 -0.73 -8.47 8.15
CA TYR A 130 -0.49 -7.30 7.30
C TYR A 130 0.04 -7.69 5.92
N ASN A 131 0.99 -8.63 5.85
CA ASN A 131 1.53 -9.11 4.58
C ASN A 131 0.45 -9.79 3.74
N ALA A 132 -0.37 -10.65 4.35
CA ALA A 132 -1.51 -11.28 3.66
C ALA A 132 -2.49 -10.24 3.13
N PHE A 133 -2.83 -9.23 3.93
CA PHE A 133 -3.69 -8.13 3.51
C PHE A 133 -3.08 -7.28 2.39
N SER A 134 -1.77 -7.02 2.47
CA SER A 134 -1.04 -6.31 1.43
C SER A 134 -1.03 -7.10 0.12
N ASP A 135 -0.78 -8.40 0.16
CA ASP A 135 -0.77 -9.28 -1.01
C ASP A 135 -2.17 -9.42 -1.63
N GLU A 136 -3.25 -9.39 -0.83
CA GLU A 136 -4.64 -9.37 -1.32
C GLU A 136 -4.96 -8.09 -2.11
N ASN A 137 -4.40 -6.94 -1.71
CA ASN A 137 -4.76 -5.63 -2.24
C ASN A 137 -3.72 -5.04 -3.21
N ASP A 138 -2.49 -5.50 -3.14
CA ASP A 138 -1.37 -5.10 -4.00
C ASP A 138 -0.50 -6.32 -4.30
N PRO A 139 -1.04 -7.29 -5.06
CA PRO A 139 -0.33 -8.52 -5.34
C PRO A 139 1.00 -8.22 -6.03
N ASN A 140 2.08 -8.74 -5.45
CA ASN A 140 3.40 -8.63 -6.06
C ASN A 140 3.48 -9.55 -7.28
N LEU A 141 3.09 -9.01 -8.44
CA LEU A 141 3.03 -9.75 -9.70
C LEU A 141 4.38 -10.35 -10.13
N GLU A 142 5.50 -9.86 -9.58
CA GLU A 142 6.83 -10.43 -9.83
C GLU A 142 7.04 -11.80 -9.15
N LYS A 143 6.27 -12.07 -8.09
CA LYS A 143 6.31 -13.34 -7.35
C LYS A 143 5.28 -14.34 -7.84
N LEU A 144 4.33 -13.94 -8.69
CA LEU A 144 3.30 -14.83 -9.19
C LEU A 144 3.89 -15.89 -10.13
N SER A 145 3.47 -17.13 -9.92
CA SER A 145 3.71 -18.24 -10.83
C SER A 145 3.00 -18.03 -12.17
N ASP A 146 3.34 -18.81 -13.18
CA ASP A 146 2.68 -18.71 -14.48
C ASP A 146 1.21 -19.10 -14.40
N GLU A 147 0.84 -20.06 -13.53
CA GLU A 147 -0.56 -20.47 -13.26
C GLU A 147 -1.36 -19.34 -12.59
N GLU A 148 -0.80 -18.65 -11.61
CA GLU A 148 -1.46 -17.52 -10.95
C GLU A 148 -1.62 -16.33 -11.90
N LEU A 149 -0.65 -16.10 -12.80
CA LEU A 149 -0.76 -15.09 -13.85
C LEU A 149 -1.87 -15.41 -14.89
N GLU A 150 -2.06 -16.68 -15.25
CA GLU A 150 -3.17 -17.10 -16.12
C GLU A 150 -4.53 -16.91 -15.42
N GLN A 151 -4.64 -17.24 -14.11
CA GLN A 151 -5.84 -16.95 -13.34
C GLN A 151 -6.15 -15.46 -13.28
N LEU A 152 -5.11 -14.63 -13.04
CA LEU A 152 -5.24 -13.17 -13.05
C LEU A 152 -5.71 -12.65 -14.42
N LYS A 153 -5.20 -13.20 -15.54
CA LYS A 153 -5.66 -12.90 -16.90
C LYS A 153 -7.16 -13.16 -17.05
N ASP A 154 -7.65 -14.30 -16.56
CA ASP A 154 -9.06 -14.65 -16.64
C ASP A 154 -9.95 -13.70 -15.83
N ILE A 155 -9.47 -13.25 -14.66
CA ILE A 155 -10.15 -12.25 -13.84
C ILE A 155 -10.18 -10.89 -14.57
N ILE A 156 -9.04 -10.44 -15.13
CA ILE A 156 -8.94 -9.18 -15.91
C ILE A 156 -9.94 -9.19 -17.07
N LYS A 157 -10.04 -10.29 -17.78
CA LYS A 157 -10.98 -10.41 -18.92
C LYS A 157 -12.45 -10.39 -18.51
N LYS A 158 -12.78 -10.99 -17.36
CA LYS A 158 -14.17 -11.10 -16.88
C LYS A 158 -14.66 -9.86 -16.13
N LYS A 159 -13.75 -9.18 -15.39
CA LYS A 159 -14.08 -8.06 -14.51
C LYS A 159 -12.96 -7.02 -14.50
N PRO A 160 -12.73 -6.30 -15.62
CA PRO A 160 -11.62 -5.34 -15.74
C PRO A 160 -11.66 -4.24 -14.68
N ASP A 161 -12.85 -3.81 -14.27
CA ASP A 161 -13.06 -2.71 -13.31
C ASP A 161 -12.74 -3.08 -11.85
N GLN A 162 -12.55 -4.37 -11.54
CA GLN A 162 -12.26 -4.84 -10.18
C GLN A 162 -10.77 -5.01 -9.90
N ILE A 163 -9.93 -4.94 -10.93
CA ILE A 163 -8.48 -5.10 -10.77
C ILE A 163 -7.82 -3.74 -10.79
N ARG A 164 -7.30 -3.36 -9.63
CA ARG A 164 -6.44 -2.19 -9.47
C ARG A 164 -4.99 -2.63 -9.65
N LEU A 165 -4.51 -2.56 -10.89
CA LEU A 165 -3.09 -2.73 -11.16
C LEU A 165 -2.37 -1.42 -10.78
N LYS A 166 -1.72 -1.40 -9.63
CA LYS A 166 -0.74 -0.36 -9.31
C LYS A 166 0.45 -0.47 -10.27
N VAL A 167 1.30 0.53 -10.29
CA VAL A 167 2.43 0.64 -11.22
C VAL A 167 3.17 -0.69 -11.36
N LEU A 168 3.02 -1.31 -12.52
CA LEU A 168 3.72 -2.54 -12.87
C LEU A 168 5.18 -2.22 -13.22
N SER A 169 6.11 -3.03 -12.73
CA SER A 169 7.46 -2.99 -13.29
C SER A 169 7.43 -3.38 -14.79
N LEU A 170 8.34 -2.82 -15.57
CA LEU A 170 8.39 -3.08 -17.01
C LEU A 170 8.45 -4.60 -17.36
N PRO A 171 9.24 -5.44 -16.67
CA PRO A 171 9.23 -6.89 -16.88
C PRO A 171 7.88 -7.54 -16.68
N VAL A 172 7.15 -7.17 -15.61
CA VAL A 172 5.81 -7.70 -15.31
C VAL A 172 4.77 -7.23 -16.32
N ALA A 173 4.83 -5.96 -16.72
CA ALA A 173 3.97 -5.42 -17.77
C ALA A 173 4.15 -6.19 -19.08
N TRP A 174 5.40 -6.50 -19.48
CA TRP A 174 5.70 -7.32 -20.63
C TRP A 174 5.20 -8.76 -20.50
N LYS A 175 5.33 -9.38 -19.32
CA LYS A 175 4.84 -10.75 -19.06
C LYS A 175 3.32 -10.80 -19.20
N LEU A 176 2.60 -9.85 -18.58
CA LEU A 176 1.14 -9.74 -18.69
C LEU A 176 0.69 -9.47 -20.16
N LEU A 177 1.34 -8.58 -20.87
CA LEU A 177 1.05 -8.31 -22.28
C LEU A 177 1.19 -9.57 -23.13
N ARG A 178 2.26 -10.33 -22.96
CA ARG A 178 2.45 -11.62 -23.67
C ARG A 178 1.31 -12.59 -23.41
N ILE A 179 0.89 -12.71 -22.15
CA ILE A 179 -0.20 -13.62 -21.74
C ILE A 179 -1.55 -13.14 -22.31
N LEU A 180 -1.80 -11.83 -22.28
CA LEU A 180 -3.06 -11.26 -22.79
C LEU A 180 -3.18 -11.33 -24.32
N VAL A 181 -2.05 -11.19 -25.04
CA VAL A 181 -2.01 -11.18 -26.51
C VAL A 181 -1.80 -12.57 -27.09
N ALA A 182 -1.36 -13.56 -26.30
CA ALA A 182 -1.16 -14.92 -26.79
C ALA A 182 -2.47 -15.48 -27.36
N PRO A 183 -2.46 -16.03 -28.60
CA PRO A 183 -3.64 -16.67 -29.15
C PRO A 183 -4.07 -17.82 -28.26
N GLN A 184 -5.38 -17.87 -27.93
CA GLN A 184 -5.92 -19.00 -27.18
C GLN A 184 -5.75 -20.26 -28.04
N LYS A 185 -4.99 -21.21 -27.50
CA LYS A 185 -5.01 -22.57 -28.06
C LYS A 185 -6.40 -23.16 -27.79
N ASN A 186 -7.23 -23.21 -28.83
CA ASN A 186 -8.45 -24.02 -28.81
C ASN A 186 -8.10 -25.50 -28.69
#